data_3d3f887d0bd5b79a5ddd484577d9d1da
#
_entry.id   3d3f887d0bd5b79a5ddd484577d9d1da
#
_cell.length_a   1.000
_cell.length_b   1.000
_cell.length_c   1.000
_cell.angle_alpha   90.00
_cell.angle_beta   90.00
_cell.angle_gamma   90.00
#
_symmetry.space_group_name_H-M   'P 1'
#
loop_
_entity.id
_entity.type
_entity.pdbx_description
1 polymer ?
#
loop_
_entity_poly.entity_id
_entity_poly.type
_entity_poly.pdbx_seq_one_letter_code
_entity_poly.pdbx_strand_id
1 'polypeptide(L)'
;YLNLGNLRFRDITESAGVSGEQGVKSGVNMIDINNDGWLDIVASRAGPYEPQYRKKLLYINNGNLTFSNRAKEMGLDDASYTTQTYFLDFDMDGDMDAFLVNHPISFSTMMLMNAKLVNDNLVLIDDTTRTYVSHRLFENRNGHFTDISKKAESGTFAFGLSAGIADFNKDGWPDIYVANDFRKPDYLYINNRNGSFTEKLSDYFQHISLSSMGMDINDLNNDGLEDV
;
A
#
# COMPACT_ATOMS: atom_id res chain seq x y z
N TYR A 1 11.84 -19.33 -4.72
CA TYR A 1 12.48 -20.35 -5.58
C TYR A 1 13.57 -19.70 -6.43
N LEU A 2 14.76 -20.33 -6.48
CA LEU A 2 15.86 -19.93 -7.35
C LEU A 2 15.68 -20.62 -8.72
N ASN A 3 15.64 -19.82 -9.80
CA ASN A 3 15.60 -20.34 -11.17
C ASN A 3 17.00 -20.86 -11.56
N LEU A 4 17.08 -22.12 -11.92
CA LEU A 4 18.30 -22.80 -12.36
C LEU A 4 18.43 -22.89 -13.90
N GLY A 5 17.53 -22.24 -14.63
CA GLY A 5 17.40 -22.37 -16.07
C GLY A 5 16.67 -23.66 -16.50
N ASN A 6 16.30 -23.74 -17.80
CA ASN A 6 15.57 -24.86 -18.38
C ASN A 6 14.30 -25.25 -17.60
N LEU A 7 13.53 -24.27 -17.12
CA LEU A 7 12.29 -24.44 -16.34
C LEU A 7 12.50 -25.25 -15.04
N ARG A 8 13.69 -25.25 -14.48
CA ARG A 8 13.99 -25.89 -13.19
C ARG A 8 14.13 -24.84 -12.10
N PHE A 9 13.52 -25.11 -10.96
CA PHE A 9 13.53 -24.24 -9.79
C PHE A 9 13.98 -25.02 -8.57
N ARG A 10 14.72 -24.37 -7.69
CA ARG A 10 15.12 -24.92 -6.40
C ARG A 10 14.50 -24.07 -5.29
N ASP A 11 13.88 -24.73 -4.32
CA ASP A 11 13.46 -24.04 -3.10
C ASP A 11 14.69 -23.68 -2.27
N ILE A 12 14.82 -22.40 -1.95
CA ILE A 12 15.89 -21.85 -1.12
C ILE A 12 15.31 -21.12 0.10
N THR A 13 14.03 -21.28 0.40
CA THR A 13 13.32 -20.53 1.45
C THR A 13 14.09 -20.51 2.78
N GLU A 14 14.47 -21.69 3.27
CA GLU A 14 15.21 -21.81 4.53
C GLU A 14 16.65 -21.27 4.42
N SER A 15 17.35 -21.63 3.37
CA SER A 15 18.76 -21.18 3.19
C SER A 15 18.87 -19.68 2.89
N ALA A 16 17.82 -19.09 2.32
CA ALA A 16 17.75 -17.65 2.08
C ALA A 16 17.27 -16.86 3.32
N GLY A 17 16.78 -17.52 4.37
CA GLY A 17 16.27 -16.87 5.56
C GLY A 17 14.92 -16.16 5.39
N VAL A 18 14.08 -16.61 4.43
CA VAL A 18 12.79 -15.97 4.09
C VAL A 18 11.58 -16.86 4.37
N SER A 19 11.69 -17.84 5.26
CA SER A 19 10.59 -18.73 5.62
C SER A 19 9.37 -17.98 6.20
N GLY A 20 9.60 -16.76 6.64
CA GLY A 20 8.58 -15.91 7.22
C GLY A 20 8.26 -16.28 8.66
N GLU A 21 7.67 -15.34 9.37
CA GLU A 21 7.16 -15.52 10.71
C GLU A 21 5.70 -16.00 10.66
N GLN A 22 5.15 -16.38 11.82
CA GLN A 22 3.73 -16.70 11.96
C GLN A 22 2.86 -15.53 11.50
N GLY A 23 1.70 -15.84 10.93
CA GLY A 23 0.73 -14.87 10.41
C GLY A 23 0.36 -15.11 8.94
N VAL A 24 -0.69 -14.45 8.46
CA VAL A 24 -1.13 -14.53 7.07
C VAL A 24 -0.39 -13.51 6.23
N LYS A 25 0.33 -13.98 5.22
CA LYS A 25 0.94 -13.13 4.17
C LYS A 25 -0.14 -12.82 3.14
N SER A 26 -0.33 -11.57 2.82
CA SER A 26 -1.37 -11.08 1.90
C SER A 26 -0.79 -10.64 0.55
N GLY A 27 0.29 -9.87 0.58
CA GLY A 27 0.94 -9.38 -0.62
C GLY A 27 2.46 -9.40 -0.50
N VAL A 28 3.15 -9.38 -1.63
CA VAL A 28 4.62 -9.34 -1.69
C VAL A 28 5.07 -8.41 -2.81
N ASN A 29 6.12 -7.66 -2.56
CA ASN A 29 6.84 -6.84 -3.54
C ASN A 29 8.32 -7.18 -3.52
N MET A 30 8.95 -7.01 -4.67
CA MET A 30 10.41 -7.01 -4.80
C MET A 30 10.85 -5.63 -5.32
N ILE A 31 11.66 -4.94 -4.55
CA ILE A 31 12.10 -3.56 -4.82
C ILE A 31 13.45 -3.33 -4.16
N ASP A 32 14.30 -2.53 -4.78
CA ASP A 32 15.53 -2.05 -4.18
C ASP A 32 15.23 -0.86 -3.27
N ILE A 33 15.13 -1.13 -1.96
CA ILE A 33 14.70 -0.14 -0.96
C ILE A 33 15.83 0.80 -0.50
N ASN A 34 17.04 0.32 -0.58
CA ASN A 34 18.23 1.01 -0.07
C ASN A 34 19.18 1.49 -1.17
N ASN A 35 18.76 1.37 -2.43
CA ASN A 35 19.49 1.76 -3.64
C ASN A 35 20.88 1.09 -3.76
N ASP A 36 20.99 -0.19 -3.31
CA ASP A 36 22.25 -0.96 -3.37
C ASP A 36 22.38 -1.81 -4.65
N GLY A 37 21.35 -1.81 -5.50
CA GLY A 37 21.28 -2.56 -6.76
C GLY A 37 20.76 -3.99 -6.61
N TRP A 38 20.37 -4.43 -5.41
CA TRP A 38 19.76 -5.73 -5.16
C TRP A 38 18.30 -5.58 -4.78
N LEU A 39 17.44 -6.45 -5.33
CA LEU A 39 16.03 -6.44 -4.96
C LEU A 39 15.84 -7.00 -3.55
N ASP A 40 15.17 -6.24 -2.70
CA ASP A 40 14.68 -6.61 -1.38
C ASP A 40 13.27 -7.20 -1.49
N ILE A 41 12.76 -7.81 -0.42
CA ILE A 41 11.43 -8.40 -0.38
C ILE A 41 10.62 -7.75 0.72
N VAL A 42 9.47 -7.16 0.37
CA VAL A 42 8.49 -6.66 1.32
C VAL A 42 7.28 -7.59 1.33
N ALA A 43 6.98 -8.19 2.49
CA ALA A 43 5.81 -9.03 2.66
C ALA A 43 4.77 -8.35 3.56
N SER A 44 3.63 -7.99 2.96
CA SER A 44 2.45 -7.50 3.67
C SER A 44 1.79 -8.63 4.45
N ARG A 45 1.22 -8.30 5.60
CA ARG A 45 0.53 -9.26 6.45
C ARG A 45 -0.80 -8.72 6.92
N ALA A 46 -1.77 -9.63 7.03
CA ALA A 46 -3.13 -9.36 7.50
C ALA A 46 -3.61 -10.54 8.38
N GLY A 47 -4.91 -10.71 8.54
CA GLY A 47 -5.50 -11.86 9.23
C GLY A 47 -5.97 -11.54 10.66
N PRO A 48 -6.83 -12.40 11.25
CA PRO A 48 -7.45 -12.20 12.55
C PRO A 48 -6.48 -12.55 13.69
N TYR A 49 -5.26 -12.04 13.64
CA TYR A 49 -4.21 -12.31 14.59
C TYR A 49 -3.89 -11.07 15.43
N GLU A 50 -3.20 -11.27 16.55
CA GLU A 50 -2.65 -10.21 17.37
C GLU A 50 -1.69 -9.31 16.55
N PRO A 51 -1.56 -8.01 16.87
CA PRO A 51 -0.78 -7.06 16.10
C PRO A 51 0.63 -7.53 15.74
N GLN A 52 1.34 -8.22 16.64
CA GLN A 52 2.69 -8.71 16.38
C GLN A 52 2.78 -9.68 15.19
N TYR A 53 1.70 -10.42 14.89
CA TYR A 53 1.65 -11.36 13.77
C TYR A 53 1.22 -10.72 12.44
N ARG A 54 0.87 -9.43 12.46
CA ARG A 54 0.53 -8.64 11.28
C ARG A 54 1.62 -7.68 10.84
N LYS A 55 2.66 -7.50 11.66
CA LYS A 55 3.80 -6.64 11.32
C LYS A 55 4.39 -7.01 9.97
N LYS A 56 4.63 -6.01 9.12
CA LYS A 56 5.26 -6.22 7.80
C LYS A 56 6.63 -6.85 7.97
N LEU A 57 7.05 -7.61 6.97
CA LEU A 57 8.40 -8.16 6.89
C LEU A 57 9.14 -7.42 5.77
N LEU A 58 10.31 -6.90 6.06
CA LEU A 58 11.19 -6.28 5.11
C LEU A 58 12.52 -7.04 5.13
N TYR A 59 12.73 -7.83 4.11
CA TYR A 59 13.90 -8.67 3.94
C TYR A 59 14.90 -7.98 3.03
N ILE A 60 15.95 -7.39 3.59
CA ILE A 60 17.04 -6.78 2.86
C ILE A 60 17.96 -7.86 2.29
N ASN A 61 18.26 -7.74 1.01
CA ASN A 61 19.12 -8.66 0.29
C ASN A 61 20.59 -8.47 0.69
N ASN A 62 21.25 -9.53 1.11
CA ASN A 62 22.66 -9.46 1.51
C ASN A 62 23.63 -9.65 0.32
N GLY A 63 23.15 -9.67 -0.94
CA GLY A 63 23.96 -9.83 -2.16
C GLY A 63 24.49 -11.26 -2.39
N ASN A 64 24.06 -12.24 -1.60
CA ASN A 64 24.58 -13.61 -1.61
C ASN A 64 23.49 -14.70 -1.58
N LEU A 65 22.28 -14.37 -2.05
CA LEU A 65 21.07 -15.21 -1.99
C LEU A 65 20.54 -15.45 -0.55
N THR A 66 20.96 -14.63 0.41
CA THR A 66 20.37 -14.60 1.74
C THR A 66 19.77 -13.25 2.04
N PHE A 67 18.84 -13.18 2.98
CA PHE A 67 18.11 -11.98 3.34
C PHE A 67 18.07 -11.80 4.86
N SER A 68 17.98 -10.56 5.30
CA SER A 68 17.86 -10.18 6.71
C SER A 68 16.58 -9.37 6.95
N ASN A 69 15.70 -9.81 7.85
CA ASN A 69 14.50 -9.04 8.19
C ASN A 69 14.88 -7.81 9.01
N ARG A 70 14.72 -6.63 8.43
CA ARG A 70 15.04 -5.32 9.02
C ARG A 70 13.84 -4.39 9.17
N ALA A 71 12.61 -4.90 9.03
CA ALA A 71 11.38 -4.09 9.07
C ALA A 71 11.30 -3.19 10.32
N LYS A 72 11.61 -3.73 11.50
CA LYS A 72 11.60 -2.95 12.75
C LYS A 72 12.69 -1.89 12.80
N GLU A 73 13.90 -2.22 12.34
CA GLU A 73 15.04 -1.31 12.34
C GLU A 73 14.80 -0.14 11.39
N MET A 74 14.22 -0.43 10.22
CA MET A 74 13.93 0.55 9.19
C MET A 74 12.57 1.25 9.36
N GLY A 75 11.78 0.93 10.40
CA GLY A 75 10.54 1.62 10.72
C GLY A 75 9.30 1.19 9.91
N LEU A 76 9.38 0.10 9.13
CA LEU A 76 8.27 -0.42 8.32
C LEU A 76 7.53 -1.61 8.96
N ASP A 77 7.70 -1.86 10.27
CA ASP A 77 7.06 -2.96 10.99
C ASP A 77 5.62 -2.66 11.44
N ASP A 78 4.87 -1.89 10.63
CA ASP A 78 3.48 -1.56 10.87
C ASP A 78 2.58 -2.80 10.99
N ALA A 79 1.57 -2.77 11.86
CA ALA A 79 0.69 -3.88 12.17
C ALA A 79 -0.72 -3.75 11.57
N SER A 80 -0.92 -2.86 10.61
CA SER A 80 -2.20 -2.67 9.91
C SER A 80 -2.61 -3.93 9.13
N TYR A 81 -3.90 -4.05 8.83
CA TYR A 81 -4.46 -5.13 8.02
C TYR A 81 -4.18 -4.89 6.53
N THR A 82 -2.92 -4.95 6.15
CA THR A 82 -2.47 -4.59 4.80
C THR A 82 -2.74 -5.71 3.81
N THR A 83 -3.45 -5.43 2.74
CA THR A 83 -3.62 -6.32 1.60
C THR A 83 -2.37 -6.35 0.74
N GLN A 84 -1.85 -5.17 0.39
CA GLN A 84 -0.66 -4.99 -0.43
C GLN A 84 0.05 -3.69 -0.03
N THR A 85 1.37 -3.66 -0.11
CA THR A 85 2.19 -2.46 -0.05
C THR A 85 2.54 -2.04 -1.47
N TYR A 86 2.44 -0.76 -1.78
CA TYR A 86 2.84 -0.16 -3.05
C TYR A 86 4.00 0.79 -2.80
N PHE A 87 4.83 1.01 -3.81
CA PHE A 87 6.00 1.88 -3.69
C PHE A 87 5.96 2.97 -4.75
N LEU A 88 6.31 4.19 -4.34
CA LEU A 88 6.39 5.37 -5.18
C LEU A 88 7.38 6.33 -4.55
N ASP A 89 8.01 7.17 -5.36
CA ASP A 89 8.79 8.34 -4.90
C ASP A 89 7.84 9.54 -4.89
N PHE A 90 7.06 9.70 -3.77
CA PHE A 90 5.97 10.68 -3.75
C PHE A 90 6.46 12.12 -3.59
N ASP A 91 7.65 12.34 -3.05
CA ASP A 91 8.22 13.68 -2.83
C ASP A 91 9.42 13.99 -3.74
N MET A 92 9.71 13.06 -4.68
CA MET A 92 10.73 13.19 -5.73
C MET A 92 12.14 13.37 -5.16
N ASP A 93 12.43 12.73 -4.01
CA ASP A 93 13.74 12.80 -3.36
C ASP A 93 14.69 11.65 -3.80
N GLY A 94 14.17 10.67 -4.57
CA GLY A 94 14.89 9.54 -5.13
C GLY A 94 14.84 8.28 -4.27
N ASP A 95 14.25 8.32 -3.08
CA ASP A 95 14.02 7.16 -2.23
C ASP A 95 12.58 6.61 -2.46
N MET A 96 12.40 5.29 -2.45
CA MET A 96 11.07 4.70 -2.63
C MET A 96 10.29 4.67 -1.32
N ASP A 97 9.16 5.36 -1.30
CA ASP A 97 8.20 5.44 -0.20
C ASP A 97 7.20 4.29 -0.25
N ALA A 98 6.54 4.01 0.88
CA ALA A 98 5.62 2.89 0.98
C ALA A 98 4.18 3.33 1.26
N PHE A 99 3.26 3.00 0.36
CA PHE A 99 1.83 3.15 0.56
C PHE A 99 1.18 1.80 0.88
N LEU A 100 0.61 1.67 2.08
CA LEU A 100 -0.03 0.45 2.57
C LEU A 100 -1.53 0.53 2.33
N VAL A 101 -2.02 -0.32 1.44
CA VAL A 101 -3.46 -0.51 1.22
C VAL A 101 -4.00 -1.44 2.27
N ASN A 102 -4.96 -0.96 3.07
CA ASN A 102 -5.50 -1.67 4.21
C ASN A 102 -6.97 -2.02 4.01
N HIS A 103 -7.38 -3.18 4.56
CA HIS A 103 -8.73 -3.70 4.47
C HIS A 103 -9.15 -4.30 5.82
N PRO A 104 -10.28 -3.87 6.44
CA PRO A 104 -10.73 -4.45 7.68
C PRO A 104 -11.17 -5.91 7.50
N ILE A 105 -10.75 -6.78 8.42
CA ILE A 105 -11.05 -8.23 8.35
C ILE A 105 -12.41 -8.57 8.96
N SER A 106 -12.86 -7.77 9.93
CA SER A 106 -14.08 -8.10 10.68
C SER A 106 -15.31 -7.53 9.98
N PHE A 107 -16.26 -8.41 9.66
CA PHE A 107 -17.56 -8.01 9.12
C PHE A 107 -18.30 -7.04 10.05
N SER A 108 -18.18 -7.20 11.36
CA SER A 108 -18.71 -6.25 12.35
C SER A 108 -18.06 -4.87 12.25
N THR A 109 -16.79 -4.80 11.96
CA THR A 109 -16.07 -3.54 11.68
C THR A 109 -16.56 -2.89 10.39
N MET A 110 -16.92 -3.69 9.38
CA MET A 110 -17.49 -3.24 8.12
C MET A 110 -18.88 -2.61 8.29
N MET A 111 -19.67 -3.09 9.26
CA MET A 111 -21.04 -2.63 9.49
C MET A 111 -21.12 -1.37 10.38
N LEU A 112 -20.10 -1.04 11.13
CA LEU A 112 -20.05 0.13 12.01
C LEU A 112 -19.59 1.37 11.24
N MET A 113 -20.38 1.80 10.26
CA MET A 113 -20.24 3.14 9.69
C MET A 113 -20.93 4.13 10.64
N ASN A 114 -20.15 4.86 11.42
CA ASN A 114 -20.69 5.95 12.21
C ASN A 114 -20.99 7.13 11.27
N ALA A 115 -22.22 7.59 11.31
CA ALA A 115 -22.63 8.77 10.56
C ALA A 115 -23.26 9.79 11.52
N LYS A 116 -23.06 11.07 11.24
CA LYS A 116 -23.75 12.19 11.93
C LYS A 116 -24.51 13.03 10.92
N LEU A 117 -25.58 13.65 11.37
CA LEU A 117 -26.28 14.66 10.60
C LEU A 117 -25.52 16.01 10.77
N VAL A 118 -25.14 16.60 9.64
CA VAL A 118 -24.57 17.93 9.57
C VAL A 118 -25.37 18.72 8.54
N ASN A 119 -26.10 19.74 8.96
CA ASN A 119 -26.99 20.53 8.11
C ASN A 119 -27.95 19.65 7.28
N ASP A 120 -28.62 18.70 7.94
CA ASP A 120 -29.54 17.71 7.36
C ASP A 120 -28.93 16.73 6.35
N ASN A 121 -27.61 16.74 6.17
CA ASN A 121 -26.89 15.77 5.37
C ASN A 121 -26.23 14.71 6.26
N LEU A 122 -26.33 13.44 5.85
CA LEU A 122 -25.66 12.34 6.51
C LEU A 122 -24.17 12.36 6.14
N VAL A 123 -23.33 12.72 7.10
CA VAL A 123 -21.87 12.74 6.93
C VAL A 123 -21.29 11.53 7.66
N LEU A 124 -20.53 10.71 6.92
CA LEU A 124 -19.78 9.60 7.52
C LEU A 124 -18.70 10.16 8.45
N ILE A 125 -18.61 9.60 9.66
CA ILE A 125 -17.55 9.94 10.59
C ILE A 125 -16.45 8.91 10.37
N ASP A 126 -15.30 9.36 9.88
CA ASP A 126 -14.09 8.53 9.92
C ASP A 126 -13.70 8.35 11.39
N ASP A 127 -13.75 7.09 11.83
CA ASP A 127 -13.33 6.71 13.16
C ASP A 127 -11.80 6.66 13.19
N THR A 128 -11.19 7.79 13.52
CA THR A 128 -9.72 7.91 13.63
C THR A 128 -9.11 7.02 14.72
N THR A 129 -9.94 6.35 15.53
CA THR A 129 -9.48 5.36 16.51
C THR A 129 -9.15 4.01 15.86
N ARG A 130 -9.53 3.79 14.59
CA ARG A 130 -9.29 2.55 13.85
C ARG A 130 -7.91 2.52 13.20
N THR A 131 -6.90 2.61 14.02
CA THR A 131 -5.50 2.77 13.64
C THR A 131 -4.97 1.74 12.63
N TYR A 132 -5.57 0.54 12.56
CA TYR A 132 -5.05 -0.57 11.74
C TYR A 132 -5.79 -0.81 10.43
N VAL A 133 -6.81 -0.01 10.10
CA VAL A 133 -7.67 -0.22 8.93
C VAL A 133 -7.65 0.93 7.92
N SER A 134 -7.11 2.09 8.30
CA SER A 134 -6.88 3.20 7.36
C SER A 134 -5.63 2.94 6.53
N HIS A 135 -5.64 3.40 5.28
CA HIS A 135 -4.44 3.41 4.45
C HIS A 135 -3.31 4.17 5.14
N ARG A 136 -2.07 3.82 4.80
CA ARG A 136 -0.90 4.46 5.39
C ARG A 136 0.13 4.82 4.34
N LEU A 137 0.73 6.00 4.51
CA LEU A 137 1.88 6.45 3.74
C LEU A 137 3.08 6.57 4.68
N PHE A 138 4.16 5.92 4.31
CA PHE A 138 5.45 5.98 5.00
C PHE A 138 6.46 6.65 4.08
N GLU A 139 6.99 7.78 4.52
CA GLU A 139 8.10 8.48 3.90
C GLU A 139 9.40 7.70 4.21
N ASN A 140 10.16 7.36 3.18
CA ASN A 140 11.49 6.77 3.30
C ASN A 140 12.53 7.88 3.22
N ARG A 141 13.44 7.93 4.15
CA ARG A 141 14.61 8.79 4.08
C ARG A 141 15.85 7.98 4.37
N ASN A 142 16.64 7.72 3.34
CA ASN A 142 17.88 6.96 3.46
C ASN A 142 17.67 5.58 4.12
N GLY A 143 16.62 4.87 3.77
CA GLY A 143 16.29 3.54 4.28
C GLY A 143 15.58 3.55 5.63
N HIS A 144 15.06 4.69 6.09
CA HIS A 144 14.28 4.76 7.33
C HIS A 144 12.86 5.30 7.05
N PHE A 145 11.86 4.49 7.34
CA PHE A 145 10.45 4.77 7.11
C PHE A 145 9.79 5.48 8.29
N THR A 146 9.04 6.54 8.00
CA THR A 146 8.25 7.30 8.98
C THR A 146 6.81 7.41 8.52
N ASP A 147 5.84 7.04 9.38
CA ASP A 147 4.42 7.21 9.08
C ASP A 147 4.05 8.69 9.00
N ILE A 148 3.67 9.13 7.80
CA ILE A 148 3.23 10.50 7.52
C ILE A 148 1.76 10.56 7.08
N SER A 149 1.01 9.47 7.18
CA SER A 149 -0.37 9.33 6.66
C SER A 149 -1.27 10.49 7.05
N LYS A 150 -1.17 10.97 8.30
CA LYS A 150 -1.95 12.09 8.80
C LYS A 150 -1.53 13.43 8.17
N LYS A 151 -0.23 13.67 8.04
CA LYS A 151 0.32 14.89 7.42
C LYS A 151 0.00 14.91 5.93
N ALA A 152 0.10 13.76 5.29
CA ALA A 152 -0.13 13.60 3.85
C ALA A 152 -1.62 13.58 3.46
N GLU A 153 -2.54 13.55 4.43
CA GLU A 153 -3.99 13.44 4.20
C GLU A 153 -4.41 12.19 3.40
N SER A 154 -3.56 11.15 3.40
CA SER A 154 -3.76 9.89 2.68
C SER A 154 -4.30 8.75 3.55
N GLY A 155 -4.50 9.00 4.84
CA GLY A 155 -4.88 8.00 5.85
C GLY A 155 -6.38 7.73 5.95
N THR A 156 -7.10 7.61 4.84
CA THR A 156 -8.55 7.41 4.83
C THR A 156 -8.92 5.97 5.18
N PHE A 157 -9.96 5.80 6.00
CA PHE A 157 -10.56 4.50 6.27
C PHE A 157 -11.27 3.97 5.02
N ALA A 158 -10.89 2.78 4.58
CA ALA A 158 -11.48 2.17 3.39
C ALA A 158 -11.42 0.64 3.43
N PHE A 159 -11.89 0.02 2.36
CA PHE A 159 -11.84 -1.42 2.12
C PHE A 159 -10.91 -1.70 0.94
N GLY A 160 -9.68 -1.17 1.01
CA GLY A 160 -8.74 -1.22 -0.09
C GLY A 160 -8.27 -2.64 -0.40
N LEU A 161 -8.34 -3.03 -1.67
CA LEU A 161 -7.86 -4.33 -2.14
C LEU A 161 -6.67 -4.19 -3.09
N SER A 162 -6.64 -3.14 -3.92
CA SER A 162 -5.50 -2.82 -4.77
C SER A 162 -5.31 -1.32 -4.91
N ALA A 163 -4.15 -0.91 -5.39
CA ALA A 163 -3.89 0.45 -5.79
C ALA A 163 -3.08 0.50 -7.09
N GLY A 164 -3.13 1.63 -7.75
CA GLY A 164 -2.30 1.94 -8.90
C GLY A 164 -1.58 3.27 -8.70
N ILE A 165 -0.36 3.36 -9.17
CA ILE A 165 0.48 4.55 -9.09
C ILE A 165 0.70 5.05 -10.52
N ALA A 166 0.28 6.30 -10.79
CA ALA A 166 0.49 6.96 -12.08
C ALA A 166 0.40 8.48 -11.91
N ASP A 167 0.84 9.21 -12.91
CA ASP A 167 0.66 10.66 -13.00
C ASP A 167 -0.62 10.98 -13.79
N PHE A 168 -1.77 10.96 -13.09
CA PHE A 168 -3.09 11.13 -13.72
C PHE A 168 -3.34 12.52 -14.26
N ASN A 169 -2.73 13.54 -13.65
CA ASN A 169 -2.91 14.94 -14.06
C ASN A 169 -1.79 15.46 -14.97
N LYS A 170 -0.81 14.60 -15.31
CA LYS A 170 0.36 14.91 -16.16
C LYS A 170 1.20 16.07 -15.65
N ASP A 171 1.36 16.14 -14.32
CA ASP A 171 2.14 17.18 -13.68
C ASP A 171 3.57 16.76 -13.30
N GLY A 172 3.93 15.51 -13.57
CA GLY A 172 5.24 14.92 -13.30
C GLY A 172 5.39 14.31 -11.92
N TRP A 173 4.32 14.30 -11.09
CA TRP A 173 4.32 13.72 -9.74
C TRP A 173 3.42 12.49 -9.68
N PRO A 174 3.80 11.44 -8.94
CA PRO A 174 2.97 10.25 -8.85
C PRO A 174 1.74 10.50 -7.97
N ASP A 175 0.58 10.11 -8.50
CA ASP A 175 -0.71 10.07 -7.83
C ASP A 175 -1.04 8.62 -7.44
N ILE A 176 -2.07 8.42 -6.60
CA ILE A 176 -2.47 7.11 -6.09
C ILE A 176 -3.95 6.89 -6.34
N TYR A 177 -4.30 5.88 -7.14
CA TYR A 177 -5.66 5.37 -7.22
C TYR A 177 -5.81 4.16 -6.30
N VAL A 178 -6.88 4.09 -5.50
CA VAL A 178 -7.17 2.94 -4.61
C VAL A 178 -8.53 2.35 -4.95
N ALA A 179 -8.52 1.09 -5.34
CA ALA A 179 -9.73 0.30 -5.56
C ALA A 179 -10.26 -0.23 -4.23
N ASN A 180 -11.50 0.15 -3.91
CA ASN A 180 -12.17 -0.21 -2.67
C ASN A 180 -13.32 -1.18 -2.91
N ASP A 181 -13.44 -2.17 -2.03
CA ASP A 181 -14.58 -3.07 -1.99
C ASP A 181 -15.75 -2.48 -1.17
N PHE A 182 -16.95 -3.03 -1.37
CA PHE A 182 -18.18 -2.73 -0.64
C PHE A 182 -18.67 -1.27 -0.74
N ARG A 183 -18.81 -0.60 0.41
CA ARG A 183 -19.62 0.63 0.55
C ARG A 183 -18.83 1.92 0.43
N LYS A 184 -17.55 1.85 0.30
CA LYS A 184 -16.71 3.03 0.09
C LYS A 184 -16.44 3.18 -1.40
N PRO A 185 -16.49 4.41 -1.94
CA PRO A 185 -16.01 4.64 -3.30
C PRO A 185 -14.51 4.32 -3.37
N ASP A 186 -14.02 4.14 -4.59
CA ASP A 186 -12.59 4.19 -4.84
C ASP A 186 -12.04 5.56 -4.42
N TYR A 187 -10.74 5.69 -4.30
CA TYR A 187 -10.10 6.97 -4.04
C TYR A 187 -9.09 7.29 -5.13
N LEU A 188 -9.02 8.57 -5.51
CA LEU A 188 -7.94 9.12 -6.32
C LEU A 188 -7.26 10.23 -5.55
N TYR A 189 -6.09 9.95 -5.03
CA TYR A 189 -5.25 10.91 -4.32
C TYR A 189 -4.30 11.59 -5.29
N ILE A 190 -4.59 12.86 -5.60
CA ILE A 190 -3.72 13.71 -6.42
C ILE A 190 -2.64 14.33 -5.55
N ASN A 191 -1.40 14.20 -5.97
CA ASN A 191 -0.23 14.74 -5.27
C ASN A 191 -0.20 16.28 -5.36
N ASN A 192 -0.13 16.95 -4.21
CA ASN A 192 -0.08 18.41 -4.13
C ASN A 192 1.35 18.98 -4.26
N ARG A 193 2.37 18.15 -4.50
CA ARG A 193 3.80 18.53 -4.62
C ARG A 193 4.38 19.21 -3.37
N ASN A 194 3.78 19.00 -2.23
CA ASN A 194 4.17 19.62 -0.95
C ASN A 194 4.20 18.61 0.21
N GLY A 195 4.21 17.31 -0.14
CA GLY A 195 4.15 16.21 0.82
C GLY A 195 2.75 15.87 1.31
N SER A 196 1.69 16.34 0.60
CA SER A 196 0.30 15.97 0.88
C SER A 196 -0.45 15.59 -0.39
N PHE A 197 -1.62 14.97 -0.21
CA PHE A 197 -2.52 14.57 -1.29
C PHE A 197 -3.91 15.19 -1.10
N THR A 198 -4.65 15.31 -2.20
CA THR A 198 -6.07 15.67 -2.17
C THR A 198 -6.87 14.58 -2.88
N GLU A 199 -7.93 14.08 -2.21
CA GLU A 199 -8.85 13.14 -2.82
C GLU A 199 -9.69 13.84 -3.90
N LYS A 200 -9.68 13.33 -5.14
CA LYS A 200 -10.22 13.96 -6.34
C LYS A 200 -11.00 13.01 -7.25
N LEU A 201 -11.43 11.85 -6.78
CA LEU A 201 -12.09 10.85 -7.63
C LEU A 201 -13.26 11.44 -8.41
N SER A 202 -14.15 12.18 -7.75
CA SER A 202 -15.34 12.76 -8.36
C SER A 202 -15.05 13.84 -9.41
N ASP A 203 -13.86 14.44 -9.39
CA ASP A 203 -13.46 15.44 -10.37
C ASP A 203 -12.98 14.78 -11.69
N TYR A 204 -12.48 13.54 -11.60
CA TYR A 204 -11.89 12.83 -12.73
C TYR A 204 -12.81 11.73 -13.31
N PHE A 205 -13.58 11.04 -12.47
CA PHE A 205 -14.41 9.89 -12.87
C PHE A 205 -15.89 10.19 -12.73
N GLN A 206 -16.65 10.04 -13.83
CA GLN A 206 -18.12 10.20 -13.84
C GLN A 206 -18.84 8.98 -13.24
N HIS A 207 -18.23 7.82 -13.30
CA HIS A 207 -18.73 6.56 -12.78
C HIS A 207 -17.62 5.83 -12.04
N ILE A 208 -18.00 5.13 -10.99
CA ILE A 208 -17.11 4.29 -10.19
C ILE A 208 -17.71 2.91 -10.02
N SER A 209 -16.88 1.92 -9.77
CA SER A 209 -17.34 0.60 -9.35
C SER A 209 -17.99 0.66 -7.96
N LEU A 210 -18.97 -0.19 -7.71
CA LEU A 210 -19.54 -0.36 -6.36
C LEU A 210 -18.67 -1.25 -5.47
N SER A 211 -17.87 -2.12 -6.08
CA SER A 211 -17.02 -3.12 -5.42
C SER A 211 -15.81 -3.39 -6.32
N SER A 212 -14.79 -2.57 -6.20
CA SER A 212 -13.54 -2.74 -6.95
C SER A 212 -12.64 -3.73 -6.21
N MET A 213 -12.36 -4.87 -6.83
CA MET A 213 -11.54 -5.93 -6.21
C MET A 213 -10.11 -5.99 -6.75
N GLY A 214 -9.87 -5.34 -7.87
CA GLY A 214 -8.57 -5.26 -8.52
C GLY A 214 -8.60 -4.18 -9.58
N MET A 215 -7.43 -3.67 -9.92
CA MET A 215 -7.25 -2.67 -10.96
C MET A 215 -5.87 -2.83 -11.61
N ASP A 216 -5.75 -2.24 -12.78
CA ASP A 216 -4.47 -2.04 -13.45
C ASP A 216 -4.50 -0.67 -14.13
N ILE A 217 -3.33 -0.12 -14.40
CA ILE A 217 -3.17 1.18 -15.08
C ILE A 217 -2.25 0.99 -16.26
N ASN A 218 -2.70 1.42 -17.42
CA ASN A 218 -1.88 1.41 -18.63
C ASN A 218 -2.47 2.36 -19.70
N ASP A 219 -1.66 2.81 -20.64
CA ASP A 219 -2.13 3.47 -21.84
C ASP A 219 -2.61 2.42 -22.86
N LEU A 220 -3.92 2.12 -22.83
CA LEU A 220 -4.53 1.04 -23.63
C LEU A 220 -4.66 1.41 -25.12
N ASN A 221 -4.73 2.70 -25.45
CA ASN A 221 -4.98 3.20 -26.80
C ASN A 221 -3.76 3.90 -27.40
N ASN A 222 -2.65 4.01 -26.66
CA ASN A 222 -1.41 4.69 -27.02
C ASN A 222 -1.58 6.20 -27.30
N ASP A 223 -2.41 6.88 -26.52
CA ASP A 223 -2.60 8.32 -26.59
C ASP A 223 -1.73 9.13 -25.61
N GLY A 224 -0.96 8.44 -24.78
CA GLY A 224 -0.09 9.01 -23.76
C GLY A 224 -0.80 9.35 -22.46
N LEU A 225 -2.07 8.94 -22.29
CA LEU A 225 -2.83 9.07 -21.04
C LEU A 225 -2.97 7.71 -20.36
N GLU A 226 -3.03 7.72 -19.03
CA GLU A 226 -3.24 6.50 -18.27
C GLU A 226 -4.74 6.14 -18.23
N ASP A 227 -5.07 4.92 -18.66
CA ASP A 227 -6.39 4.32 -18.52
C ASP A 227 -6.43 3.44 -17.26
N VAL A 228 -7.63 3.28 -16.62
CA VAL A 228 -7.85 2.49 -15.39
C VAL A 228 -8.87 1.39 -15.64
#